data_f2c0ac7dc153dd52293d6f3983954486
#
_entry.id   f2c0ac7dc153dd52293d6f3983954486
#
_cell.length_a   1.000
_cell.length_b   1.000
_cell.length_c   1.000
_cell.angle_alpha   90.00
_cell.angle_beta   90.00
_cell.angle_gamma   90.00
#
_symmetry.space_group_name_H-M   'P 1'
#
loop_
_entity.id
_entity.type
_entity.pdbx_description
1 polymer ?
#
loop_
_entity_poly.entity_id
_entity_poly.type
_entity_poly.pdbx_seq_one_letter_code
_entity_poly.pdbx_strand_id
1 'polypeptide(L)'
;MVHSVDSSAKAISLTKKNVELNFPGDPRHEAYAEDAFKYLEKMGSNYDLIILDPPAFAKHKNVLRNALQGYRKLNAIAFEKIKPGGILFTFSCSQVVSKENFRLAVFSAAAQSGRSVRILH
;
A
#
# COMPACT_ATOMS: atom_id res chain seq x y z
N MET A 1 12.14 9.73 -7.72
CA MET A 1 12.53 8.78 -6.65
C MET A 1 11.42 7.74 -6.49
N VAL A 2 11.78 6.46 -6.50
CA VAL A 2 10.87 5.32 -6.34
C VAL A 2 11.32 4.51 -5.13
N HIS A 3 10.41 4.20 -4.21
CA HIS A 3 10.67 3.34 -3.07
C HIS A 3 9.87 2.04 -3.20
N SER A 4 10.56 0.90 -3.09
CA SER A 4 9.94 -0.42 -3.02
C SER A 4 10.03 -0.96 -1.60
N VAL A 5 8.92 -1.43 -1.05
CA VAL A 5 8.84 -1.92 0.33
C VAL A 5 8.19 -3.30 0.34
N ASP A 6 8.85 -4.27 0.91
CA ASP A 6 8.33 -5.63 1.12
C ASP A 6 8.95 -6.20 2.39
N SER A 7 8.19 -6.96 3.17
CA SER A 7 8.71 -7.63 4.38
C SER A 7 9.69 -8.76 4.07
N SER A 8 9.68 -9.30 2.84
CA SER A 8 10.59 -10.34 2.39
C SER A 8 11.93 -9.78 1.94
N ALA A 9 12.98 -10.04 2.70
CA ALA A 9 14.35 -9.68 2.31
C ALA A 9 14.75 -10.30 0.97
N LYS A 10 14.24 -11.52 0.65
CA LYS A 10 14.46 -12.17 -0.64
C LYS A 10 13.82 -11.41 -1.78
N ALA A 11 12.56 -10.95 -1.62
CA ALA A 11 11.88 -10.14 -2.63
C ALA A 11 12.63 -8.83 -2.86
N ILE A 12 13.05 -8.16 -1.81
CA ILE A 12 13.85 -6.92 -1.91
C ILE A 12 15.20 -7.15 -2.60
N SER A 13 15.87 -8.26 -2.31
CA SER A 13 17.12 -8.61 -3.01
C SER A 13 16.90 -8.79 -4.52
N LEU A 14 15.80 -9.46 -4.92
CA LEU A 14 15.43 -9.63 -6.32
C LEU A 14 15.05 -8.29 -6.97
N THR A 15 14.31 -7.45 -6.27
CA THR A 15 13.96 -6.09 -6.74
C THR A 15 15.22 -5.29 -7.07
N LYS A 16 16.19 -5.25 -6.15
CA LYS A 16 17.48 -4.55 -6.38
C LYS A 16 18.22 -5.10 -7.59
N LYS A 17 18.28 -6.43 -7.75
CA LYS A 17 18.91 -7.06 -8.93
C LYS A 17 18.20 -6.68 -10.23
N ASN A 18 16.87 -6.69 -10.23
CA ASN A 18 16.09 -6.34 -11.42
C ASN A 18 16.27 -4.87 -11.81
N VAL A 19 16.32 -3.97 -10.82
CA VAL A 19 16.59 -2.55 -11.06
C VAL A 19 18.00 -2.37 -11.64
N GLU A 20 19.02 -3.00 -11.05
CA GLU A 20 20.40 -2.90 -11.55
C GLU A 20 20.57 -3.46 -12.97
N LEU A 21 19.86 -4.54 -13.29
CA LEU A 21 19.88 -5.12 -14.64
C LEU A 21 19.26 -4.21 -15.72
N ASN A 22 18.22 -3.47 -15.37
CA ASN A 22 17.48 -2.64 -16.32
C ASN A 22 17.89 -1.17 -16.30
N PHE A 23 18.36 -0.68 -15.17
CA PHE A 23 18.75 0.70 -14.92
C PHE A 23 20.06 0.77 -14.12
N PRO A 24 21.18 0.29 -14.68
CA PRO A 24 22.45 0.17 -13.95
C PRO A 24 22.91 1.54 -13.42
N GLY A 25 23.19 1.58 -12.11
CA GLY A 25 23.69 2.78 -11.45
C GLY A 25 22.67 3.91 -11.28
N ASP A 26 21.38 3.67 -11.54
CA ASP A 26 20.34 4.71 -11.38
C ASP A 26 20.04 4.96 -9.89
N PRO A 27 20.31 6.17 -9.34
CA PRO A 27 20.12 6.48 -7.93
C PRO A 27 18.66 6.76 -7.54
N ARG A 28 17.72 6.71 -8.49
CA ARG A 28 16.33 7.09 -8.28
C ARG A 28 15.47 5.97 -7.66
N HIS A 29 16.06 4.83 -7.30
CA HIS A 29 15.35 3.71 -6.67
C HIS A 29 16.00 3.31 -5.36
N GLU A 30 15.17 3.16 -4.33
CA GLU A 30 15.54 2.58 -3.04
C GLU A 30 14.59 1.43 -2.69
N ALA A 31 15.10 0.40 -2.02
CA ALA A 31 14.31 -0.77 -1.66
C ALA A 31 14.56 -1.20 -0.21
N TYR A 32 13.48 -1.40 0.55
CA TYR A 32 13.46 -1.61 1.99
C TYR A 32 12.81 -2.94 2.34
N ALA A 33 13.55 -3.80 3.05
CA ALA A 33 13.01 -5.03 3.63
C ALA A 33 12.33 -4.70 4.98
N GLU A 34 11.07 -4.26 4.93
CA GLU A 34 10.36 -3.76 6.10
C GLU A 34 8.85 -4.02 6.01
N ASP A 35 8.19 -4.09 7.15
CA ASP A 35 6.74 -4.14 7.24
C ASP A 35 6.10 -2.85 6.70
N ALA A 36 5.08 -3.01 5.84
CA ALA A 36 4.44 -1.90 5.15
C ALA A 36 3.80 -0.88 6.11
N PHE A 37 3.17 -1.35 7.22
CA PHE A 37 2.58 -0.43 8.20
C PHE A 37 3.66 0.42 8.87
N LYS A 38 4.75 -0.21 9.31
CA LYS A 38 5.87 0.50 9.94
C LYS A 38 6.51 1.51 8.99
N TYR A 39 6.67 1.11 7.72
CA TYR A 39 7.22 2.01 6.71
C TYR A 39 6.30 3.21 6.46
N LEU A 40 5.00 2.98 6.26
CA LEU A 40 4.01 4.04 6.05
C LEU A 40 3.93 5.01 7.24
N GLU A 41 3.99 4.50 8.47
CA GLU A 41 3.92 5.34 9.67
C GLU A 41 5.11 6.33 9.76
N LYS A 42 6.30 5.89 9.38
CA LYS A 42 7.53 6.72 9.45
C LYS A 42 7.84 7.53 8.20
N MET A 43 7.26 7.16 7.03
CA MET A 43 7.56 7.88 5.79
C MET A 43 7.03 9.31 5.81
N GLY A 44 7.73 10.21 5.11
CA GLY A 44 7.26 11.58 4.90
C GLY A 44 6.04 11.67 3.98
N SER A 45 5.42 12.83 3.90
CA SER A 45 4.25 13.10 3.03
C SER A 45 4.67 13.64 1.66
N ASN A 46 5.68 13.02 1.04
CA ASN A 46 6.31 13.52 -0.19
C ASN A 46 5.97 12.71 -1.46
N TYR A 47 5.05 11.76 -1.36
CA TYR A 47 4.74 10.85 -2.46
C TYR A 47 3.58 11.38 -3.30
N ASP A 48 3.78 11.42 -4.61
CA ASP A 48 2.76 11.78 -5.59
C ASP A 48 1.93 10.57 -6.00
N LEU A 49 2.50 9.37 -5.84
CA LEU A 49 1.88 8.08 -6.14
C LEU A 49 2.22 7.09 -5.04
N ILE A 50 1.20 6.39 -4.54
CA ILE A 50 1.34 5.25 -3.62
C ILE A 50 0.61 4.05 -4.22
N ILE A 51 1.28 2.90 -4.24
CA ILE A 51 0.69 1.63 -4.64
C ILE A 51 0.66 0.72 -3.41
N LEU A 52 -0.55 0.34 -2.96
CA LEU A 52 -0.78 -0.60 -1.87
C LEU A 52 -1.22 -1.94 -2.46
N ASP A 53 -0.32 -2.91 -2.48
CA ASP A 53 -0.58 -4.28 -2.87
C ASP A 53 -0.21 -5.24 -1.72
N PRO A 54 -0.96 -5.20 -0.61
CA PRO A 54 -0.66 -6.00 0.57
C PRO A 54 -1.00 -7.48 0.32
N PRO A 55 -0.40 -8.40 1.12
CA PRO A 55 -0.81 -9.80 1.11
C PRO A 55 -2.27 -9.92 1.55
N ALA A 56 -2.88 -11.09 1.30
CA ALA A 56 -4.22 -11.38 1.77
C ALA A 56 -4.28 -11.32 3.30
N PHE A 57 -4.99 -10.34 3.85
CA PHE A 57 -5.21 -10.23 5.30
C PHE A 57 -6.15 -11.30 5.85
N ALA A 58 -6.95 -11.96 4.98
CA ALA A 58 -7.82 -13.05 5.35
C ALA A 58 -7.66 -14.23 4.39
N LYS A 59 -7.36 -15.39 4.95
CA LYS A 59 -7.35 -16.67 4.23
C LYS A 59 -8.64 -17.47 4.47
N HIS A 60 -9.41 -17.13 5.51
CA HIS A 60 -10.64 -17.82 5.92
C HIS A 60 -11.75 -16.82 6.26
N LYS A 61 -13.02 -17.24 6.08
CA LYS A 61 -14.21 -16.39 6.32
C LYS A 61 -14.27 -15.83 7.75
N ASN A 62 -13.81 -16.58 8.75
CA ASN A 62 -13.88 -16.18 10.17
C ASN A 62 -12.99 -14.97 10.53
N VAL A 63 -12.09 -14.56 9.63
CA VAL A 63 -11.18 -13.42 9.83
C VAL A 63 -11.50 -12.24 8.93
N LEU A 64 -12.67 -12.25 8.27
CA LEU A 64 -13.10 -11.18 7.35
C LEU A 64 -13.06 -9.80 8.02
N ARG A 65 -13.59 -9.69 9.24
CA ARG A 65 -13.60 -8.42 9.99
C ARG A 65 -12.20 -7.88 10.23
N ASN A 66 -11.27 -8.74 10.62
CA ASN A 66 -9.88 -8.35 10.86
C ASN A 66 -9.19 -7.93 9.57
N ALA A 67 -9.49 -8.62 8.46
CA ALA A 67 -8.98 -8.25 7.14
C ALA A 67 -9.46 -6.86 6.71
N LEU A 68 -10.76 -6.58 6.86
CA LEU A 68 -11.32 -5.27 6.52
C LEU A 68 -10.74 -4.15 7.39
N GLN A 69 -10.49 -4.42 8.68
CA GLN A 69 -9.80 -3.48 9.55
C GLN A 69 -8.36 -3.23 9.10
N GLY A 70 -7.63 -4.28 8.69
CA GLY A 70 -6.28 -4.17 8.13
C GLY A 70 -6.24 -3.30 6.87
N TYR A 71 -7.13 -3.57 5.91
CA TYR A 71 -7.26 -2.75 4.70
C TYR A 71 -7.62 -1.30 5.01
N ARG A 72 -8.57 -1.07 5.93
CA ARG A 72 -8.96 0.27 6.35
C ARG A 72 -7.78 1.03 6.97
N LYS A 73 -7.06 0.41 7.91
CA LYS A 73 -5.91 1.03 8.58
C LYS A 73 -4.81 1.39 7.57
N LEU A 74 -4.44 0.45 6.70
CA LEU A 74 -3.40 0.66 5.70
C LEU A 74 -3.74 1.81 4.76
N ASN A 75 -4.98 1.83 4.24
CA ASN A 75 -5.44 2.88 3.35
C ASN A 75 -5.55 4.24 4.06
N ALA A 76 -5.98 4.28 5.32
CA ALA A 76 -6.07 5.53 6.09
C ALA A 76 -4.70 6.20 6.22
N ILE A 77 -3.66 5.44 6.60
CA ILE A 77 -2.30 5.95 6.69
C ILE A 77 -1.81 6.45 5.32
N ALA A 78 -2.07 5.69 4.24
CA ALA A 78 -1.68 6.11 2.90
C ALA A 78 -2.38 7.42 2.47
N PHE A 79 -3.68 7.59 2.76
CA PHE A 79 -4.38 8.85 2.51
C PHE A 79 -3.81 10.03 3.29
N GLU A 80 -3.35 9.81 4.52
CA GLU A 80 -2.69 10.86 5.31
C GLU A 80 -1.33 11.26 4.72
N LYS A 81 -0.61 10.29 4.15
CA LYS A 81 0.78 10.47 3.69
C LYS A 81 0.92 10.91 2.24
N ILE A 82 -0.08 10.67 1.40
CA ILE A 82 -0.01 11.08 0.00
C ILE A 82 -0.17 12.60 -0.13
N LYS A 83 0.54 13.21 -1.07
CA LYS A 83 0.38 14.65 -1.36
C LYS A 83 -1.05 14.99 -1.81
N PRO A 84 -1.51 16.23 -1.61
CA PRO A 84 -2.71 16.72 -2.27
C PRO A 84 -2.59 16.59 -3.80
N GLY A 85 -3.62 16.03 -4.44
CA GLY A 85 -3.62 15.73 -5.87
C GLY A 85 -2.88 14.44 -6.25
N GLY A 86 -2.29 13.74 -5.28
CA GLY A 86 -1.62 12.45 -5.51
C GLY A 86 -2.60 11.33 -5.83
N ILE A 87 -2.06 10.22 -6.36
CA ILE A 87 -2.83 9.04 -6.77
C ILE A 87 -2.51 7.86 -5.87
N LEU A 88 -3.54 7.23 -5.32
CA LEU A 88 -3.44 5.98 -4.58
C LEU A 88 -4.03 4.83 -5.38
N PHE A 89 -3.20 3.85 -5.73
CA PHE A 89 -3.67 2.54 -6.15
C PHE A 89 -3.73 1.61 -4.95
N THR A 90 -4.87 0.95 -4.75
CA THR A 90 -5.04 0.02 -3.64
C THR A 90 -5.70 -1.27 -4.11
N PHE A 91 -5.17 -2.39 -3.65
CA PHE A 91 -5.56 -3.72 -4.10
C PHE A 91 -5.91 -4.63 -2.94
N SER A 92 -6.74 -5.63 -3.22
CA SER A 92 -6.99 -6.77 -2.35
C SER A 92 -6.87 -8.06 -3.14
N CYS A 93 -5.99 -8.95 -2.71
CA CYS A 93 -5.89 -10.32 -3.23
C CYS A 93 -6.67 -11.35 -2.38
N SER A 94 -7.47 -10.90 -1.40
CA SER A 94 -8.22 -11.77 -0.52
C SER A 94 -9.51 -12.25 -1.18
N GLN A 95 -9.63 -13.56 -1.42
CA GLN A 95 -10.83 -14.17 -2.01
C GLN A 95 -12.10 -14.05 -1.13
N VAL A 96 -11.93 -13.85 0.17
CA VAL A 96 -13.05 -13.72 1.11
C VAL A 96 -13.56 -12.29 1.28
N VAL A 97 -12.84 -11.31 0.72
CA VAL A 97 -13.22 -9.90 0.74
C VAL A 97 -13.89 -9.56 -0.58
N SER A 98 -15.20 -9.32 -0.56
CA SER A 98 -15.93 -8.89 -1.76
C SER A 98 -15.50 -7.50 -2.21
N LYS A 99 -15.74 -7.18 -3.48
CA LYS A 99 -15.51 -5.86 -4.05
C LYS A 99 -16.17 -4.75 -3.24
N GLU A 100 -17.43 -4.97 -2.85
CA GLU A 100 -18.23 -4.03 -2.06
C GLU A 100 -17.60 -3.79 -0.68
N ASN A 101 -17.23 -4.85 0.03
CA ASN A 101 -16.62 -4.76 1.35
C ASN A 101 -15.26 -4.07 1.27
N PHE A 102 -14.45 -4.35 0.24
CA PHE A 102 -13.19 -3.65 0.04
C PHE A 102 -13.40 -2.15 -0.24
N ARG A 103 -14.34 -1.80 -1.12
CA ARG A 103 -14.69 -0.39 -1.39
C ARG A 103 -15.15 0.33 -0.14
N LEU A 104 -15.98 -0.29 0.69
CA LEU A 104 -16.43 0.28 1.96
C LEU A 104 -15.26 0.50 2.93
N ALA A 105 -14.30 -0.44 3.01
CA ALA A 105 -13.12 -0.29 3.84
C ALA A 105 -12.25 0.89 3.38
N VAL A 106 -12.01 1.03 2.07
CA VAL A 106 -11.26 2.14 1.48
C VAL A 106 -11.99 3.47 1.67
N PHE A 107 -13.29 3.50 1.44
CA PHE A 107 -14.12 4.70 1.64
C PHE A 107 -14.11 5.15 3.11
N SER A 108 -14.24 4.20 4.04
CA SER A 108 -14.14 4.46 5.47
C SER A 108 -12.76 4.99 5.86
N ALA A 109 -11.70 4.49 5.24
CA ALA A 109 -10.33 4.98 5.42
C ALA A 109 -10.18 6.44 4.97
N ALA A 110 -10.74 6.78 3.82
CA ALA A 110 -10.76 8.16 3.31
C ALA A 110 -11.47 9.10 4.27
N ALA A 111 -12.67 8.72 4.74
CA ALA A 111 -13.42 9.48 5.73
C ALA A 111 -12.64 9.67 7.03
N GLN A 112 -11.98 8.62 7.52
CA GLN A 112 -11.16 8.67 8.74
C GLN A 112 -9.96 9.62 8.59
N SER A 113 -9.33 9.65 7.42
CA SER A 113 -8.19 10.54 7.16
C SER A 113 -8.56 12.01 7.02
N GLY A 114 -9.87 12.33 6.93
CA GLY A 114 -10.35 13.69 6.68
C GLY A 114 -10.03 14.24 5.28
N ARG A 115 -9.53 13.39 4.37
CA ARG A 115 -9.16 13.78 3.00
C ARG A 115 -10.34 13.65 2.04
N SER A 116 -10.50 14.64 1.19
CA SER A 116 -11.42 14.54 0.06
C SER A 116 -10.78 13.67 -1.02
N VAL A 117 -11.44 12.59 -1.41
CA VAL A 117 -10.95 11.64 -2.41
C VAL A 117 -11.98 11.42 -3.51
N ARG A 118 -11.48 11.09 -4.70
CA ARG A 118 -12.31 10.71 -5.84
C ARG A 118 -11.87 9.31 -6.30
N ILE A 119 -12.83 8.40 -6.41
CA ILE A 119 -12.58 7.09 -7.03
C ILE A 119 -12.61 7.30 -8.55
N LEU A 120 -11.54 6.90 -9.22
CA LEU A 120 -11.40 7.03 -10.67
C LEU A 120 -11.77 5.73 -11.39
N HIS A 121 -11.65 4.57 -10.71
CA HIS A 121 -11.96 3.26 -11.28
C HIS A 121 -12.44 2.27 -10.21
#